data_f072cb3ee7a4798b80cb86912f98eec3
#
_entry.id   f072cb3ee7a4798b80cb86912f98eec3
#
_cell.length_a   1.000
_cell.length_b   1.000
_cell.length_c   1.000
_cell.angle_alpha   90.00
_cell.angle_beta   90.00
_cell.angle_gamma   90.00
#
_symmetry.space_group_name_H-M   'P 1'
#
loop_
_entity.id
_entity.type
_entity.pdbx_description
1 polymer ?
#
loop_
_entity_poly.entity_id
_entity_poly.type
_entity_poly.pdbx_seq_one_letter_code
_entity_poly.pdbx_strand_id
1 'polypeptide(L)'
;MHITKQGMLLCGRIVPEHDPVYKVTIIPRGRALGVTMFLPEDDKYMQSKEYLLSRICTLYGGRIAEQLINGERNITTGASNDIEVATGIATNMVTKWGLSDKVGPLKFGEEDSNPFLGRSASQSSKTYSDETSKLIDSEIKDIINSCYERAETILKDNMDKLHTMAEALLKYETIDQHQIDDIMSGAEPREPSDWNNDDEPPKKNTKESSIKGPAEEL
;
A
#
# COMPACT_ATOMS: atom_id res chain seq x y z
N MET A 1 12.76 -5.90 -13.33
CA MET A 1 11.47 -6.38 -12.84
C MET A 1 11.45 -6.70 -11.34
N HIS A 2 12.56 -7.15 -10.73
CA HIS A 2 12.65 -7.38 -9.27
C HIS A 2 12.64 -6.07 -8.46
N ILE A 3 13.16 -4.99 -9.02
CA ILE A 3 13.34 -3.67 -8.39
C ILE A 3 12.03 -3.05 -7.88
N THR A 4 10.92 -3.28 -8.57
CA THR A 4 9.59 -2.79 -8.18
C THR A 4 9.18 -3.24 -6.77
N LYS A 5 9.46 -4.52 -6.43
CA LYS A 5 9.09 -5.08 -5.12
C LYS A 5 9.94 -4.51 -3.99
N GLN A 6 11.21 -4.24 -4.25
CA GLN A 6 12.12 -3.61 -3.28
C GLN A 6 11.75 -2.17 -2.99
N GLY A 7 11.37 -1.39 -4.02
CA GLY A 7 10.90 -0.03 -3.82
C GLY A 7 9.66 0.04 -2.93
N MET A 8 8.67 -0.83 -3.16
CA MET A 8 7.49 -0.93 -2.31
C MET A 8 7.86 -1.34 -0.88
N LEU A 9 8.75 -2.34 -0.71
CA LEU A 9 9.22 -2.79 0.58
C LEU A 9 9.89 -1.67 1.37
N LEU A 10 10.84 -0.99 0.74
CA LEU A 10 11.62 0.06 1.38
C LEU A 10 10.74 1.24 1.80
N CYS A 11 9.84 1.70 0.93
CA CYS A 11 8.87 2.72 1.28
C CYS A 11 7.97 2.26 2.45
N GLY A 12 7.37 1.08 2.36
CA GLY A 12 6.48 0.54 3.39
C GLY A 12 7.15 0.37 4.76
N ARG A 13 8.48 0.16 4.79
CA ARG A 13 9.24 0.03 6.04
C ARG A 13 9.58 1.38 6.69
N ILE A 14 9.66 2.45 5.90
CA ILE A 14 10.09 3.77 6.37
C ILE A 14 8.90 4.68 6.68
N VAL A 15 7.80 4.60 5.90
CA VAL A 15 6.63 5.45 6.14
C VAL A 15 5.94 5.11 7.46
N PRO A 16 5.39 6.10 8.19
CA PRO A 16 4.67 5.87 9.44
C PRO A 16 3.33 5.15 9.21
N GLU A 17 2.83 4.51 10.26
CA GLU A 17 1.51 3.86 10.32
C GLU A 17 1.24 2.79 9.25
N HIS A 18 2.25 2.39 8.46
CA HIS A 18 2.10 1.32 7.48
C HIS A 18 2.15 -0.04 8.16
N ASP A 19 1.45 -1.02 7.57
CA ASP A 19 1.52 -2.39 8.05
C ASP A 19 2.95 -2.94 7.90
N PRO A 20 3.46 -3.73 8.88
CA PRO A 20 4.80 -4.27 8.80
C PRO A 20 4.96 -5.22 7.62
N VAL A 21 6.16 -5.20 7.04
CA VAL A 21 6.50 -6.14 5.96
C VAL A 21 6.78 -7.51 6.58
N TYR A 22 6.04 -8.52 6.13
CA TYR A 22 6.23 -9.90 6.57
C TYR A 22 7.29 -10.62 5.75
N LYS A 23 7.13 -10.64 4.43
CA LYS A 23 8.09 -11.22 3.50
C LYS A 23 7.98 -10.63 2.09
N VAL A 24 9.06 -10.72 1.34
CA VAL A 24 9.11 -10.36 -0.07
C VAL A 24 9.69 -11.52 -0.85
N THR A 25 9.06 -11.88 -1.96
CA THR A 25 9.53 -12.95 -2.83
C THR A 25 9.53 -12.52 -4.28
N ILE A 26 10.50 -12.99 -5.02
CA ILE A 26 10.59 -12.86 -6.48
C ILE A 26 10.13 -14.13 -7.20
N ILE A 27 9.75 -15.16 -6.46
CA ILE A 27 9.21 -16.40 -7.03
C ILE A 27 7.83 -16.10 -7.61
N PRO A 28 7.59 -16.41 -8.91
CA PRO A 28 6.30 -16.17 -9.54
C PRO A 28 5.18 -16.97 -8.88
N ARG A 29 4.04 -16.30 -8.61
CA ARG A 29 2.80 -16.94 -8.14
C ARG A 29 1.64 -16.52 -9.04
N GLY A 30 1.17 -17.43 -9.87
CA GLY A 30 0.11 -17.16 -10.85
C GLY A 30 0.55 -16.10 -11.87
N ARG A 31 -0.16 -14.97 -11.94
CA ARG A 31 0.19 -13.86 -12.84
C ARG A 31 1.19 -12.86 -12.23
N ALA A 32 1.42 -12.93 -10.93
CA ALA A 32 2.35 -12.05 -10.23
C ALA A 32 3.79 -12.61 -10.32
N LEU A 33 4.72 -11.77 -10.75
CA LEU A 33 6.14 -12.10 -10.89
C LEU A 33 6.94 -11.85 -9.60
N GLY A 34 6.27 -11.91 -8.48
CA GLY A 34 6.76 -11.69 -7.13
C GLY A 34 5.71 -10.98 -6.29
N VAL A 35 5.81 -11.10 -4.97
CA VAL A 35 4.84 -10.56 -4.02
C VAL A 35 5.57 -9.91 -2.85
N THR A 36 5.13 -8.71 -2.47
CA THR A 36 5.46 -8.09 -1.18
C THR A 36 4.27 -8.31 -0.26
N MET A 37 4.47 -8.98 0.87
CA MET A 37 3.43 -9.28 1.84
C MET A 37 3.57 -8.34 3.04
N PHE A 38 2.51 -7.61 3.31
CA PHE A 38 2.33 -6.83 4.53
C PHE A 38 1.36 -7.57 5.44
N LEU A 39 1.66 -7.64 6.71
CA LEU A 39 0.84 -8.34 7.69
C LEU A 39 0.34 -7.31 8.71
N PRO A 40 -0.96 -6.96 8.70
CA PRO A 40 -1.53 -6.10 9.72
C PRO A 40 -1.39 -6.74 11.11
N GLU A 41 -0.91 -5.96 12.09
CA GLU A 41 -0.78 -6.42 13.48
C GLU A 41 -2.15 -6.62 14.13
N ASP A 42 -3.12 -5.77 13.75
CA ASP A 42 -4.49 -5.78 14.26
C ASP A 42 -5.51 -5.68 13.12
N ASP A 43 -6.74 -6.13 13.36
CA ASP A 43 -7.88 -5.90 12.45
C ASP A 43 -8.29 -4.42 12.52
N LYS A 44 -7.66 -3.59 11.68
CA LYS A 44 -7.93 -2.15 11.60
C LYS A 44 -9.24 -1.92 10.88
N TYR A 45 -10.33 -1.76 11.63
CA TYR A 45 -11.65 -1.37 11.07
C TYR A 45 -11.69 0.09 10.60
N MET A 46 -10.80 0.94 11.13
CA MET A 46 -10.68 2.35 10.76
C MET A 46 -9.25 2.66 10.33
N GLN A 47 -9.12 3.41 9.25
CA GLN A 47 -7.83 3.81 8.68
C GLN A 47 -7.65 5.31 8.87
N SER A 48 -6.51 5.74 9.42
CA SER A 48 -6.17 7.15 9.57
C SER A 48 -5.81 7.79 8.22
N LYS A 49 -5.87 9.12 8.14
CA LYS A 49 -5.39 9.89 6.97
C LYS A 49 -3.92 9.57 6.68
N GLU A 50 -3.07 9.49 7.72
CA GLU A 50 -1.65 9.21 7.57
C GLU A 50 -1.39 7.77 7.07
N TYR A 51 -2.14 6.79 7.56
CA TYR A 51 -2.08 5.42 7.04
C TYR A 51 -2.37 5.36 5.53
N LEU A 52 -3.42 6.07 5.07
CA LEU A 52 -3.80 6.11 3.65
C LEU A 52 -2.73 6.79 2.79
N LEU A 53 -2.16 7.91 3.26
CA LEU A 53 -1.06 8.60 2.58
C LEU A 53 0.20 7.72 2.51
N SER A 54 0.53 7.04 3.59
CA SER A 54 1.65 6.09 3.64
C SER A 54 1.44 4.92 2.68
N ARG A 55 0.22 4.42 2.57
CA ARG A 55 -0.13 3.37 1.61
C ARG A 55 0.01 3.84 0.16
N ILE A 56 -0.45 5.05 -0.17
CA ILE A 56 -0.25 5.64 -1.50
C ILE A 56 1.25 5.78 -1.80
N CYS A 57 2.04 6.30 -0.86
CA CYS A 57 3.49 6.42 -0.99
C CYS A 57 4.15 5.06 -1.29
N THR A 58 3.80 4.01 -0.56
CA THR A 58 4.31 2.65 -0.75
C THR A 58 3.98 2.10 -2.14
N LEU A 59 2.76 2.31 -2.64
CA LEU A 59 2.32 1.86 -3.96
C LEU A 59 3.16 2.49 -5.08
N TYR A 60 3.55 3.76 -4.95
CA TYR A 60 4.44 4.42 -5.91
C TYR A 60 5.91 3.99 -5.80
N GLY A 61 6.33 3.45 -4.66
CA GLY A 61 7.72 3.01 -4.43
C GLY A 61 8.26 2.10 -5.52
N GLY A 62 7.44 1.18 -6.03
CA GLY A 62 7.83 0.28 -7.12
C GLY A 62 8.12 0.99 -8.44
N ARG A 63 7.26 1.91 -8.83
CA ARG A 63 7.41 2.72 -10.04
C ARG A 63 8.65 3.61 -9.99
N ILE A 64 8.86 4.25 -8.84
CA ILE A 64 9.98 5.16 -8.64
C ILE A 64 11.31 4.40 -8.61
N ALA A 65 11.36 3.22 -8.00
CA ALA A 65 12.54 2.38 -8.02
C ALA A 65 12.94 1.97 -9.46
N GLU A 66 11.97 1.63 -10.31
CA GLU A 66 12.24 1.39 -11.73
C GLU A 66 12.83 2.64 -12.41
N GLN A 67 12.27 3.82 -12.15
CA GLN A 67 12.72 5.08 -12.72
C GLN A 67 14.15 5.42 -12.31
N LEU A 68 14.49 5.26 -11.03
CA LEU A 68 15.81 5.59 -10.49
C LEU A 68 16.91 4.65 -11.02
N ILE A 69 16.60 3.37 -11.21
CA ILE A 69 17.59 2.36 -11.60
C ILE A 69 17.67 2.17 -13.12
N ASN A 70 16.52 2.09 -13.79
CA ASN A 70 16.48 1.81 -15.24
C ASN A 70 16.43 3.10 -16.09
N GLY A 71 16.23 4.27 -15.47
CA GLY A 71 15.98 5.53 -16.16
C GLY A 71 14.55 5.67 -16.69
N GLU A 72 14.13 6.90 -16.91
CA GLU A 72 12.73 7.24 -17.29
C GLU A 72 12.22 6.52 -18.55
N ARG A 73 13.09 6.27 -19.53
CA ARG A 73 12.72 5.65 -20.80
C ARG A 73 12.43 4.15 -20.70
N ASN A 74 12.90 3.51 -19.64
CA ASN A 74 12.79 2.05 -19.45
C ASN A 74 11.78 1.66 -18.37
N ILE A 75 10.89 2.58 -18.01
CA ILE A 75 9.81 2.31 -17.07
C ILE A 75 8.78 1.39 -17.74
N THR A 76 8.32 0.39 -17.00
CA THR A 76 7.38 -0.61 -17.49
C THR A 76 5.95 -0.37 -17.02
N THR A 77 5.01 -1.12 -17.58
CA THR A 77 3.61 -1.13 -17.14
C THR A 77 3.39 -1.96 -15.87
N GLY A 78 4.45 -2.50 -15.27
CA GLY A 78 4.38 -3.39 -14.11
C GLY A 78 3.70 -2.80 -12.87
N ALA A 79 3.72 -1.47 -12.74
CA ALA A 79 3.08 -0.74 -11.66
C ALA A 79 1.63 -0.29 -11.95
N SER A 80 1.00 -0.74 -13.05
CA SER A 80 -0.34 -0.26 -13.45
C SER A 80 -1.39 -0.48 -12.37
N ASN A 81 -1.43 -1.66 -11.77
CA ASN A 81 -2.36 -1.96 -10.68
C ASN A 81 -2.11 -1.10 -9.44
N ASP A 82 -0.84 -0.86 -9.10
CA ASP A 82 -0.46 -0.06 -7.93
C ASP A 82 -0.88 1.41 -8.13
N ILE A 83 -0.75 1.94 -9.35
CA ILE A 83 -1.23 3.28 -9.73
C ILE A 83 -2.75 3.36 -9.64
N GLU A 84 -3.48 2.35 -10.15
CA GLU A 84 -4.94 2.29 -10.08
C GLU A 84 -5.43 2.31 -8.62
N VAL A 85 -4.85 1.48 -7.77
CA VAL A 85 -5.19 1.41 -6.33
C VAL A 85 -4.87 2.73 -5.64
N ALA A 86 -3.69 3.33 -5.88
CA ALA A 86 -3.28 4.61 -5.31
C ALA A 86 -4.25 5.74 -5.69
N THR A 87 -4.62 5.80 -6.98
CA THR A 87 -5.60 6.78 -7.48
C THR A 87 -6.97 6.56 -6.86
N GLY A 88 -7.41 5.31 -6.70
CA GLY A 88 -8.67 4.96 -6.05
C GLY A 88 -8.70 5.39 -4.58
N ILE A 89 -7.61 5.20 -3.84
CA ILE A 89 -7.49 5.66 -2.44
C ILE A 89 -7.57 7.18 -2.38
N ALA A 90 -6.79 7.91 -3.17
CA ALA A 90 -6.78 9.37 -3.19
C ALA A 90 -8.17 9.94 -3.56
N THR A 91 -8.84 9.35 -4.56
CA THR A 91 -10.19 9.71 -4.95
C THR A 91 -11.18 9.52 -3.80
N ASN A 92 -11.13 8.37 -3.11
CA ASN A 92 -12.01 8.11 -1.97
C ASN A 92 -11.72 9.03 -0.78
N MET A 93 -10.47 9.40 -0.53
CA MET A 93 -10.09 10.37 0.51
C MET A 93 -10.77 11.71 0.28
N VAL A 94 -10.80 12.19 -0.97
CA VAL A 94 -11.35 13.49 -1.34
C VAL A 94 -12.89 13.44 -1.45
N THR A 95 -13.43 12.37 -2.08
CA THR A 95 -14.85 12.35 -2.47
C THR A 95 -15.76 11.62 -1.49
N LYS A 96 -15.26 10.62 -0.75
CA LYS A 96 -16.11 9.76 0.08
C LYS A 96 -15.85 9.90 1.58
N TRP A 97 -14.59 10.12 1.97
CA TRP A 97 -14.20 10.08 3.38
C TRP A 97 -14.01 11.46 4.00
N GLY A 98 -14.11 12.54 3.20
CA GLY A 98 -14.00 13.92 3.69
C GLY A 98 -12.65 14.23 4.32
N LEU A 99 -11.56 13.62 3.81
CA LEU A 99 -10.20 13.76 4.33
C LEU A 99 -9.38 14.86 3.64
N SER A 100 -10.00 15.62 2.73
CA SER A 100 -9.38 16.78 2.08
C SER A 100 -9.72 18.06 2.85
N ASP A 101 -8.70 18.85 3.17
CA ASP A 101 -8.88 20.12 3.85
C ASP A 101 -9.46 21.22 2.92
N LYS A 102 -9.15 21.13 1.60
CA LYS A 102 -9.64 22.11 0.60
C LYS A 102 -11.09 21.86 0.18
N VAL A 103 -11.47 20.59 0.04
CA VAL A 103 -12.82 20.20 -0.38
C VAL A 103 -13.76 20.13 0.81
N GLY A 104 -13.24 19.87 2.01
CA GLY A 104 -13.98 19.75 3.26
C GLY A 104 -14.59 18.37 3.49
N PRO A 105 -15.26 18.18 4.65
CA PRO A 105 -15.82 16.89 5.06
C PRO A 105 -17.19 16.63 4.37
N LEU A 106 -17.19 16.62 3.05
CA LEU A 106 -18.36 16.39 2.22
C LEU A 106 -18.23 15.07 1.46
N LYS A 107 -19.36 14.42 1.20
CA LYS A 107 -19.41 13.23 0.33
C LYS A 107 -19.88 13.67 -1.06
N PHE A 108 -19.04 13.39 -2.05
CA PHE A 108 -19.33 13.59 -3.46
C PHE A 108 -19.39 12.21 -4.14
N GLY A 109 -20.34 11.98 -4.96
CA GLY A 109 -20.50 10.74 -5.72
C GLY A 109 -21.95 10.27 -5.72
N GLU A 110 -22.31 9.50 -6.73
CA GLU A 110 -23.59 8.85 -6.81
C GLU A 110 -23.73 7.85 -5.65
N GLU A 111 -24.89 7.81 -5.02
CA GLU A 111 -25.30 6.64 -4.24
C GLU A 111 -25.28 5.44 -5.18
N ASP A 112 -24.67 4.34 -4.75
CA ASP A 112 -24.72 3.08 -5.48
C ASP A 112 -26.16 2.83 -5.89
N SER A 113 -26.46 3.08 -7.16
CA SER A 113 -27.79 2.90 -7.72
C SER A 113 -28.22 1.47 -7.43
N ASN A 114 -29.34 1.34 -6.74
CA ASN A 114 -29.94 0.08 -6.35
C ASN A 114 -29.85 -0.93 -7.51
N PRO A 115 -29.16 -2.08 -7.37
CA PRO A 115 -28.96 -3.03 -8.46
C PRO A 115 -30.26 -3.61 -9.00
N PHE A 116 -31.39 -3.38 -8.33
CA PHE A 116 -32.72 -3.83 -8.69
C PHE A 116 -33.48 -2.86 -9.63
N LEU A 117 -33.07 -1.61 -9.74
CA LEU A 117 -33.62 -0.68 -10.73
C LEU A 117 -32.75 -0.78 -11.98
N GLY A 118 -33.17 -1.59 -12.95
CA GLY A 118 -32.44 -1.86 -14.19
C GLY A 118 -31.75 -0.64 -14.77
N ARG A 119 -30.65 -0.87 -15.51
CA ARG A 119 -29.87 0.12 -16.27
C ARG A 119 -30.77 0.94 -17.22
N SER A 120 -31.67 1.71 -16.68
CA SER A 120 -32.27 2.83 -17.37
C SER A 120 -31.19 3.89 -17.45
N ALA A 121 -30.88 4.33 -18.66
CA ALA A 121 -29.93 5.36 -18.98
C ALA A 121 -30.18 6.63 -18.13
N SER A 122 -29.80 6.63 -16.86
CA SER A 122 -29.59 7.82 -16.09
C SER A 122 -28.25 8.36 -16.55
N GLN A 123 -28.30 9.39 -17.41
CA GLN A 123 -27.22 10.34 -17.52
C GLN A 123 -26.73 10.59 -16.10
N SER A 124 -25.49 10.24 -15.80
CA SER A 124 -24.82 10.61 -14.56
C SER A 124 -24.76 12.14 -14.52
N SER A 125 -25.83 12.76 -14.02
CA SER A 125 -25.80 14.19 -13.79
C SER A 125 -24.83 14.41 -12.65
N LYS A 126 -23.68 15.03 -12.93
CA LYS A 126 -22.75 15.49 -11.90
C LYS A 126 -23.56 16.26 -10.87
N THR A 127 -23.59 15.77 -9.65
CA THR A 127 -24.35 16.36 -8.54
C THR A 127 -23.70 17.64 -8.00
N TYR A 128 -22.59 18.08 -8.59
CA TYR A 128 -21.79 19.23 -8.15
C TYR A 128 -21.27 20.05 -9.33
N SER A 129 -20.93 21.32 -9.08
CA SER A 129 -20.52 22.28 -10.09
C SER A 129 -19.19 21.91 -10.76
N ASP A 130 -18.93 22.48 -11.95
CA ASP A 130 -17.65 22.31 -12.65
C ASP A 130 -16.47 22.87 -11.84
N GLU A 131 -16.68 23.88 -11.01
CA GLU A 131 -15.67 24.42 -10.11
C GLU A 131 -15.31 23.39 -9.03
N THR A 132 -16.30 22.75 -8.43
CA THR A 132 -16.10 21.67 -7.46
C THR A 132 -15.40 20.48 -8.10
N SER A 133 -15.74 20.11 -9.34
CA SER A 133 -15.04 19.07 -10.09
C SER A 133 -13.55 19.37 -10.23
N LYS A 134 -13.22 20.60 -10.67
CA LYS A 134 -11.82 21.02 -10.83
C LYS A 134 -11.06 21.03 -9.50
N LEU A 135 -11.71 21.41 -8.42
CA LEU A 135 -11.12 21.40 -7.08
C LEU A 135 -10.83 19.96 -6.63
N ILE A 136 -11.76 19.04 -6.83
CA ILE A 136 -11.59 17.61 -6.53
C ILE A 136 -10.43 17.04 -7.34
N ASP A 137 -10.37 17.28 -8.66
CA ASP A 137 -9.30 16.80 -9.54
C ASP A 137 -7.93 17.35 -9.11
N SER A 138 -7.87 18.65 -8.77
CA SER A 138 -6.64 19.28 -8.26
C SER A 138 -6.18 18.65 -6.96
N GLU A 139 -7.10 18.43 -6.01
CA GLU A 139 -6.77 17.87 -4.70
C GLU A 139 -6.29 16.42 -4.79
N ILE A 140 -6.93 15.61 -5.64
CA ILE A 140 -6.47 14.23 -5.91
C ILE A 140 -5.05 14.25 -6.46
N LYS A 141 -4.77 15.13 -7.42
CA LYS A 141 -3.44 15.27 -8.02
C LYS A 141 -2.41 15.75 -7.00
N ASP A 142 -2.76 16.70 -6.14
CA ASP A 142 -1.87 17.23 -5.10
C ASP A 142 -1.51 16.13 -4.09
N ILE A 143 -2.48 15.33 -3.64
CA ILE A 143 -2.25 14.18 -2.76
C ILE A 143 -1.29 13.19 -3.41
N ILE A 144 -1.54 12.81 -4.67
CA ILE A 144 -0.71 11.85 -5.39
C ILE A 144 0.71 12.38 -5.56
N ASN A 145 0.88 13.63 -6.00
CA ASN A 145 2.19 14.24 -6.22
C ASN A 145 2.98 14.32 -4.91
N SER A 146 2.36 14.74 -3.81
CA SER A 146 3.00 14.80 -2.50
C SER A 146 3.48 13.43 -2.03
N CYS A 147 2.65 12.39 -2.19
CA CYS A 147 3.03 11.01 -1.86
C CYS A 147 4.14 10.47 -2.78
N TYR A 148 4.11 10.84 -4.07
CA TYR A 148 5.13 10.47 -5.04
C TYR A 148 6.49 11.09 -4.69
N GLU A 149 6.53 12.39 -4.43
CA GLU A 149 7.75 13.13 -4.03
C GLU A 149 8.32 12.57 -2.72
N ARG A 150 7.46 12.24 -1.75
CA ARG A 150 7.85 11.59 -0.49
C ARG A 150 8.50 10.23 -0.75
N ALA A 151 7.90 9.40 -1.59
CA ALA A 151 8.44 8.09 -1.96
C ALA A 151 9.78 8.23 -2.69
N GLU A 152 9.90 9.20 -3.59
CA GLU A 152 11.13 9.47 -4.33
C GLU A 152 12.27 9.88 -3.38
N THR A 153 12.00 10.75 -2.43
CA THR A 153 12.96 11.17 -1.40
C THR A 153 13.41 9.98 -0.56
N ILE A 154 12.47 9.15 -0.07
CA ILE A 154 12.79 7.95 0.71
C ILE A 154 13.72 7.02 -0.07
N LEU A 155 13.44 6.79 -1.35
CA LEU A 155 14.25 5.88 -2.16
C LEU A 155 15.63 6.46 -2.48
N LYS A 156 15.73 7.76 -2.79
CA LYS A 156 17.01 8.44 -3.04
C LYS A 156 17.92 8.42 -1.82
N ASP A 157 17.36 8.64 -0.64
CA ASP A 157 18.12 8.68 0.62
C ASP A 157 18.56 7.28 1.11
N ASN A 158 18.00 6.21 0.55
CA ASN A 158 18.28 4.82 0.96
C ASN A 158 18.62 3.92 -0.24
N MET A 159 19.31 4.47 -1.25
CA MET A 159 19.70 3.72 -2.45
C MET A 159 20.62 2.52 -2.15
N ASP A 160 21.49 2.65 -1.16
CA ASP A 160 22.36 1.60 -0.65
C ASP A 160 21.55 0.40 -0.16
N LYS A 161 20.54 0.65 0.66
CA LYS A 161 19.63 -0.39 1.17
C LYS A 161 18.81 -1.04 0.06
N LEU A 162 18.38 -0.23 -0.93
CA LEU A 162 17.67 -0.74 -2.10
C LEU A 162 18.52 -1.75 -2.89
N HIS A 163 19.82 -1.45 -3.07
CA HIS A 163 20.76 -2.36 -3.73
C HIS A 163 21.01 -3.63 -2.90
N THR A 164 21.25 -3.48 -1.59
CA THR A 164 21.43 -4.63 -0.70
C THR A 164 20.20 -5.56 -0.69
N MET A 165 18.99 -4.98 -0.68
CA MET A 165 17.75 -5.76 -0.82
C MET A 165 17.66 -6.49 -2.17
N ALA A 166 18.14 -5.83 -3.26
CA ALA A 166 18.17 -6.45 -4.58
C ALA A 166 19.08 -7.66 -4.60
N GLU A 167 20.30 -7.54 -4.06
CA GLU A 167 21.28 -8.63 -3.97
C GLU A 167 20.76 -9.77 -3.09
N ALA A 168 20.16 -9.47 -1.94
CA ALA A 168 19.57 -10.46 -1.06
C ALA A 168 18.43 -11.23 -1.75
N LEU A 169 17.55 -10.55 -2.50
CA LEU A 169 16.48 -11.20 -3.25
C LEU A 169 17.01 -12.04 -4.43
N LEU A 170 18.10 -11.63 -5.08
CA LEU A 170 18.74 -12.44 -6.11
C LEU A 170 19.41 -13.69 -5.53
N LYS A 171 19.93 -13.60 -4.31
CA LYS A 171 20.63 -14.71 -3.63
C LYS A 171 19.65 -15.71 -3.01
N TYR A 172 18.61 -15.21 -2.33
CA TYR A 172 17.71 -16.03 -1.52
C TYR A 172 16.31 -16.22 -2.14
N GLU A 173 15.97 -15.48 -3.23
CA GLU A 173 14.66 -15.46 -3.91
C GLU A 173 13.49 -14.99 -3.03
N THR A 174 13.63 -15.10 -1.72
CA THR A 174 12.67 -14.62 -0.71
C THR A 174 13.45 -14.09 0.48
N ILE A 175 13.05 -12.93 1.00
CA ILE A 175 13.58 -12.34 2.24
C ILE A 175 12.45 -12.14 3.24
N ASP A 176 12.72 -12.48 4.50
CA ASP A 176 11.80 -12.34 5.62
C ASP A 176 12.01 -11.03 6.39
N GLN A 177 11.16 -10.82 7.39
CA GLN A 177 11.22 -9.64 8.25
C GLN A 177 12.59 -9.47 8.93
N HIS A 178 13.22 -10.55 9.40
CA HIS A 178 14.50 -10.49 10.10
C HIS A 178 15.65 -10.06 9.18
N GLN A 179 15.66 -10.59 7.95
CA GLN A 179 16.64 -10.18 6.94
C GLN A 179 16.42 -8.73 6.50
N ILE A 180 15.16 -8.29 6.42
CA ILE A 180 14.82 -6.90 6.14
C ILE A 180 15.32 -5.98 7.26
N ASP A 181 15.13 -6.37 8.52
CA ASP A 181 15.61 -5.59 9.68
C ASP A 181 17.14 -5.51 9.73
N ASP A 182 17.85 -6.58 9.37
CA ASP A 182 19.31 -6.56 9.23
C ASP A 182 19.74 -5.53 8.18
N ILE A 183 19.17 -5.56 6.99
CA ILE A 183 19.47 -4.60 5.91
C ILE A 183 19.13 -3.17 6.34
N MET A 184 17.99 -2.95 6.98
CA MET A 184 17.59 -1.62 7.45
C MET A 184 18.54 -1.05 8.49
N SER A 185 19.17 -1.90 9.32
CA SER A 185 20.19 -1.51 10.29
C SER A 185 21.59 -1.32 9.68
N GLY A 186 21.76 -1.65 8.38
CA GLY A 186 23.07 -1.62 7.68
C GLY A 186 23.92 -2.86 7.92
N ALA A 187 23.36 -3.94 8.45
CA ALA A 187 24.03 -5.24 8.60
C ALA A 187 23.84 -6.11 7.35
N GLU A 188 24.73 -7.10 7.18
CA GLU A 188 24.52 -8.13 6.19
C GLU A 188 23.30 -8.99 6.57
N PRO A 189 22.42 -9.30 5.60
CA PRO A 189 21.25 -10.13 5.87
C PRO A 189 21.70 -11.54 6.26
N ARG A 190 21.16 -12.03 7.39
CA ARG A 190 21.42 -13.40 7.87
C ARG A 190 20.94 -14.43 6.85
N GLU A 191 21.45 -15.65 6.96
CA GLU A 191 20.92 -16.75 6.17
C GLU A 191 19.47 -17.04 6.55
N PRO A 192 18.62 -17.42 5.57
CA PRO A 192 17.23 -17.78 5.85
C PRO A 192 17.20 -18.87 6.92
N SER A 193 16.42 -18.67 7.96
CA SER A 193 16.05 -19.75 8.86
C SER A 193 15.31 -20.81 8.04
N ASP A 194 15.66 -22.07 8.18
CA ASP A 194 15.13 -23.18 7.38
C ASP A 194 13.65 -23.03 7.06
N TRP A 195 13.34 -22.81 5.80
CA TRP A 195 11.98 -22.66 5.25
C TRP A 195 11.22 -24.00 5.25
N ASN A 196 11.59 -24.91 6.13
CA ASN A 196 10.94 -26.19 6.27
C ASN A 196 9.54 -25.96 6.89
N ASN A 197 8.56 -25.87 6.01
CA ASN A 197 7.17 -26.25 6.23
C ASN A 197 6.16 -25.24 6.80
N ASP A 198 6.29 -23.93 6.73
CA ASP A 198 5.15 -23.10 7.09
C ASP A 198 4.87 -21.97 6.09
N ASP A 199 4.15 -22.30 5.01
CA ASP A 199 3.43 -21.33 4.17
C ASP A 199 2.21 -20.71 4.89
N GLU A 200 1.99 -21.02 6.18
CA GLU A 200 0.95 -20.43 6.99
C GLU A 200 1.50 -19.25 7.80
N PRO A 201 0.82 -18.09 7.76
CA PRO A 201 1.14 -16.98 8.66
C PRO A 201 0.96 -17.42 10.12
N PRO A 202 1.74 -16.88 11.07
CA PRO A 202 1.63 -17.26 12.48
C PRO A 202 0.19 -17.10 12.95
N LYS A 203 -0.38 -18.17 13.52
CA LYS A 203 -1.73 -18.16 14.08
C LYS A 203 -1.80 -17.08 15.15
N LYS A 204 -2.70 -16.13 14.98
CA LYS A 204 -3.02 -15.11 16.00
C LYS A 204 -3.31 -15.83 17.31
N ASN A 205 -2.56 -15.53 18.36
CA ASN A 205 -2.91 -15.92 19.73
C ASN A 205 -4.19 -15.18 20.10
N THR A 206 -5.32 -15.80 19.84
CA THR A 206 -6.61 -15.38 20.37
C THR A 206 -6.55 -15.64 21.88
N LYS A 207 -6.18 -14.63 22.66
CA LYS A 207 -6.52 -14.63 24.08
C LYS A 207 -8.03 -14.62 24.16
N GLU A 208 -8.60 -15.78 24.47
CA GLU A 208 -10.01 -15.88 24.86
C GLU A 208 -10.26 -14.93 26.02
N SER A 209 -10.83 -13.78 25.73
CA SER A 209 -11.48 -12.97 26.76
C SER A 209 -12.75 -13.72 27.17
N SER A 210 -12.70 -14.45 28.27
CA SER A 210 -13.86 -15.00 28.94
C SER A 210 -14.77 -13.86 29.38
N ILE A 211 -15.74 -13.53 28.55
CA ILE A 211 -16.87 -12.68 28.93
C ILE A 211 -17.76 -13.59 29.80
N LYS A 212 -17.63 -13.42 31.13
CA LYS A 212 -18.61 -13.94 32.08
C LYS A 212 -19.91 -13.18 31.82
N GLY A 213 -20.93 -13.87 31.31
CA GLY A 213 -22.28 -13.36 31.24
C GLY A 213 -22.83 -13.01 32.64
N PRO A 214 -23.76 -12.05 32.74
CA PRO A 214 -24.40 -11.74 34.00
C PRO A 214 -25.27 -12.92 34.46
N ALA A 215 -25.11 -13.30 35.73
CA ALA A 215 -25.96 -14.28 36.39
C ALA A 215 -27.40 -13.76 36.42
N GLU A 216 -28.32 -14.65 36.07
CA GLU A 216 -29.73 -14.50 36.38
C GLU A 216 -29.91 -14.50 37.93
N GLU A 217 -30.43 -13.42 38.46
CA GLU A 217 -31.10 -13.39 39.76
C GLU A 217 -32.59 -13.07 39.55
N LEU A 218 -33.39 -13.92 40.09
CA LEU A 218 -34.81 -14.01 40.37
C LEU A 218 -35.60 -12.71 40.45
#